data_9edd8deaf81f32c80c20ad030aa111e7
#
_entry.id   9edd8deaf81f32c80c20ad030aa111e7
#
_cell.length_a   1.000
_cell.length_b   1.000
_cell.length_c   1.000
_cell.angle_alpha   90.00
_cell.angle_beta   90.00
_cell.angle_gamma   90.00
#
_symmetry.space_group_name_H-M   'P 1'
#
loop_
_entity.id
_entity.type
_entity.pdbx_description
1 polymer ?
#
loop_
_entity_poly.entity_id
_entity_poly.type
_entity_poly.pdbx_seq_one_letter_code
_entity_poly.pdbx_strand_id
1 'polypeptide(L)'
;MAVIAVTATGPALAAGPLPAVAPRAETVALHDDEAGGDADADDPAIWRNPADPERSLVVATAKQGGLRVYDLDAREVQSIPAPSGPGKDDAPGRFNNVDLVHSARLGDLAVTTDRGNDRLRIYRIGRNRANGPLTDVTNRTAPAVFSKSQDEINEQRTAYGLATWTDPATGRSFALVSQRERTRLAVLELTSRADGSVGYTKVRTLDLPHSFPLPNGTSWSPCGEPGELPQVEGMVVDPANGMLYAGQEDVGIWRLRADLTGTPKLIDTVREYGVPGTYNEATEECDAGADPGFGGTKLTSDVEGLTLVKEEDGDGLLLASSQGDNTFAAYDREISDANEYEGGFRITAATATLDGSEECDGAAALNEPLGRRYPNGLLIVQDGHDVPGDGDRPSTNFKFVDLGEVVDAIDD
;
A
#
# COMPACT_ATOMS: atom_id res chain seq x y z
N MET A 1 16.81 -29.20 49.81
CA MET A 1 15.39 -28.97 49.57
C MET A 1 15.31 -28.17 48.28
N ALA A 2 14.92 -28.81 47.20
CA ALA A 2 14.74 -28.16 45.88
C ALA A 2 13.27 -27.73 45.78
N VAL A 3 13.03 -26.43 45.57
CA VAL A 3 11.69 -25.90 45.34
C VAL A 3 11.41 -26.01 43.83
N ILE A 4 10.47 -26.86 43.49
CA ILE A 4 9.95 -27.00 42.13
C ILE A 4 8.88 -25.89 41.96
N ALA A 5 9.18 -24.88 41.16
CA ALA A 5 8.19 -23.93 40.73
C ALA A 5 7.35 -24.56 39.60
N VAL A 6 6.09 -24.85 39.89
CA VAL A 6 5.09 -25.24 38.89
C VAL A 6 4.55 -23.96 38.26
N THR A 7 4.96 -23.67 37.04
CA THR A 7 4.32 -22.63 36.21
C THR A 7 3.03 -23.23 35.64
N ALA A 8 1.90 -22.79 36.14
CA ALA A 8 0.60 -23.08 35.55
C ALA A 8 0.48 -22.27 34.24
N THR A 9 0.61 -22.94 33.09
CA THR A 9 0.15 -22.42 31.81
C THR A 9 -1.39 -22.49 31.82
N GLY A 10 -2.03 -21.34 32.05
CA GLY A 10 -3.46 -21.19 31.79
C GLY A 10 -3.73 -21.42 30.29
N PRO A 11 -4.94 -21.90 29.93
CA PRO A 11 -5.30 -21.99 28.53
C PRO A 11 -5.27 -20.58 27.93
N ALA A 12 -4.57 -20.43 26.81
CA ALA A 12 -4.68 -19.24 26.00
C ALA A 12 -6.17 -19.08 25.64
N LEU A 13 -6.79 -18.00 26.06
CA LEU A 13 -8.12 -17.63 25.59
C LEU A 13 -8.01 -17.53 24.07
N ALA A 14 -8.80 -18.33 23.35
CA ALA A 14 -8.94 -18.15 21.91
C ALA A 14 -9.43 -16.70 21.69
N ALA A 15 -8.66 -15.93 20.94
CA ALA A 15 -9.11 -14.60 20.55
C ALA A 15 -10.50 -14.73 19.91
N GLY A 16 -11.44 -13.89 20.33
CA GLY A 16 -12.76 -13.82 19.71
C GLY A 16 -12.63 -13.43 18.22
N PRO A 17 -13.71 -13.54 17.45
CA PRO A 17 -13.70 -13.07 16.07
C PRO A 17 -13.37 -11.56 16.08
N LEU A 18 -12.53 -11.14 15.12
CA LEU A 18 -12.20 -9.72 14.96
C LEU A 18 -13.48 -8.88 14.74
N PRO A 19 -13.53 -7.67 15.29
CA PRO A 19 -14.64 -6.75 15.06
C PRO A 19 -14.82 -6.47 13.56
N ALA A 20 -16.03 -6.12 13.18
CA ALA A 20 -16.41 -5.85 11.81
C ALA A 20 -16.91 -4.42 11.67
N VAL A 21 -16.42 -3.71 10.68
CA VAL A 21 -16.91 -2.41 10.24
C VAL A 21 -17.51 -2.52 8.85
N ALA A 22 -18.39 -1.59 8.48
CA ALA A 22 -19.08 -1.63 7.19
C ALA A 22 -18.76 -0.38 6.36
N PRO A 23 -18.64 -0.49 5.02
CA PRO A 23 -18.45 0.67 4.17
C PRO A 23 -19.74 1.52 4.12
N ARG A 24 -19.55 2.83 3.91
CA ARG A 24 -20.64 3.81 3.70
C ARG A 24 -20.91 4.08 2.21
N ALA A 25 -19.97 3.74 1.35
CA ALA A 25 -20.09 3.82 -0.09
C ALA A 25 -18.99 2.97 -0.74
N GLU A 26 -19.18 2.72 -2.02
CA GLU A 26 -18.19 2.10 -2.89
C GLU A 26 -18.14 2.79 -4.24
N THR A 27 -17.05 2.62 -4.97
CA THR A 27 -16.94 3.11 -6.35
C THR A 27 -17.65 2.16 -7.31
N VAL A 28 -17.87 2.63 -8.53
CA VAL A 28 -18.30 1.75 -9.62
C VAL A 28 -17.21 0.70 -9.86
N ALA A 29 -17.62 -0.52 -10.13
CA ALA A 29 -16.75 -1.64 -10.45
C ALA A 29 -15.76 -1.32 -11.58
N LEU A 30 -14.53 -1.75 -11.42
CA LEU A 30 -13.50 -1.83 -12.44
C LEU A 30 -13.37 -3.29 -12.86
N HIS A 31 -13.21 -3.53 -14.13
CA HIS A 31 -13.19 -4.90 -14.67
C HIS A 31 -11.83 -5.23 -15.25
N ASP A 32 -11.30 -6.37 -14.86
CA ASP A 32 -9.98 -6.86 -15.26
C ASP A 32 -9.79 -6.91 -16.79
N ASP A 33 -10.81 -7.29 -17.54
CA ASP A 33 -10.77 -7.41 -18.99
C ASP A 33 -10.79 -6.08 -19.78
N GLU A 34 -10.82 -4.93 -19.07
CA GLU A 34 -10.74 -3.60 -19.69
C GLU A 34 -9.29 -3.15 -19.93
N ALA A 35 -9.13 -2.07 -20.71
CA ALA A 35 -7.84 -1.47 -21.06
C ALA A 35 -6.78 -2.43 -21.64
N GLY A 36 -7.22 -3.59 -22.13
CA GLY A 36 -6.32 -4.61 -22.69
C GLY A 36 -6.01 -5.76 -21.73
N GLY A 37 -6.72 -5.84 -20.64
CA GLY A 37 -6.54 -6.73 -19.50
C GLY A 37 -5.93 -5.98 -18.32
N ASP A 38 -6.17 -6.48 -17.10
CA ASP A 38 -5.51 -5.99 -15.90
C ASP A 38 -5.83 -4.51 -15.56
N ALA A 39 -7.12 -4.17 -15.56
CA ALA A 39 -7.65 -2.83 -15.23
C ALA A 39 -8.26 -2.74 -13.83
N ASP A 40 -7.75 -3.54 -12.91
CA ASP A 40 -8.22 -3.67 -11.54
C ASP A 40 -7.94 -2.44 -10.68
N ALA A 41 -8.79 -2.24 -9.68
CA ALA A 41 -8.48 -1.36 -8.56
C ALA A 41 -7.21 -1.83 -7.85
N ASP A 42 -6.38 -0.89 -7.39
CA ASP A 42 -5.11 -1.19 -6.74
C ASP A 42 -4.95 -0.33 -5.47
N ASP A 43 -4.38 0.83 -5.54
CA ASP A 43 -3.99 1.63 -4.37
C ASP A 43 -4.66 3.02 -4.37
N PRO A 44 -5.25 3.46 -3.24
CA PRO A 44 -5.87 4.77 -3.08
C PRO A 44 -4.99 5.76 -2.30
N ALA A 45 -5.24 7.06 -2.49
CA ALA A 45 -4.73 8.14 -1.66
C ALA A 45 -5.80 9.24 -1.46
N ILE A 46 -5.85 9.83 -0.27
CA ILE A 46 -6.89 10.82 0.11
C ILE A 46 -6.30 12.22 0.11
N TRP A 47 -6.73 13.08 -0.82
CA TRP A 47 -6.40 14.50 -0.80
C TRP A 47 -7.47 15.30 -0.06
N ARG A 48 -7.09 15.88 1.08
CA ARG A 48 -7.96 16.80 1.80
C ARG A 48 -7.92 18.19 1.16
N ASN A 49 -9.07 18.70 0.76
CA ASN A 49 -9.18 20.04 0.25
C ASN A 49 -9.10 21.06 1.42
N PRO A 50 -8.03 21.86 1.52
CA PRO A 50 -7.85 22.74 2.67
C PRO A 50 -8.82 23.92 2.70
N ALA A 51 -9.49 24.22 1.57
CA ALA A 51 -10.47 25.32 1.50
C ALA A 51 -11.90 24.85 1.78
N ASP A 52 -12.20 23.59 1.48
CA ASP A 52 -13.53 22.99 1.62
C ASP A 52 -13.39 21.47 1.75
N PRO A 53 -13.33 20.95 2.99
CA PRO A 53 -13.13 19.52 3.22
C PRO A 53 -14.20 18.63 2.59
N GLU A 54 -15.43 19.08 2.41
CA GLU A 54 -16.49 18.32 1.71
C GLU A 54 -16.18 18.11 0.21
N ARG A 55 -15.19 18.83 -0.32
CA ARG A 55 -14.71 18.72 -1.70
C ARG A 55 -13.33 18.03 -1.79
N SER A 56 -12.98 17.25 -0.80
CA SER A 56 -11.81 16.37 -0.84
C SER A 56 -11.95 15.32 -1.92
N LEU A 57 -10.87 14.64 -2.25
CA LEU A 57 -10.79 13.70 -3.36
C LEU A 57 -10.07 12.43 -2.92
N VAL A 58 -10.47 11.32 -3.53
CA VAL A 58 -9.69 10.09 -3.54
C VAL A 58 -9.05 9.97 -4.92
N VAL A 59 -7.73 9.80 -4.96
CA VAL A 59 -6.98 9.47 -6.17
C VAL A 59 -6.59 8.01 -6.06
N ALA A 60 -6.92 7.20 -7.07
CA ALA A 60 -6.70 5.77 -7.00
C ALA A 60 -6.12 5.24 -8.31
N THR A 61 -5.28 4.23 -8.21
CA THR A 61 -4.74 3.50 -9.35
C THR A 61 -5.70 2.38 -9.77
N ALA A 62 -5.68 2.08 -11.05
CA ALA A 62 -6.46 1.01 -11.66
C ALA A 62 -5.59 0.25 -12.67
N LYS A 63 -4.40 -0.09 -12.26
CA LYS A 63 -3.41 -0.87 -13.03
C LYS A 63 -3.31 -0.38 -14.48
N GLN A 64 -3.57 -1.19 -15.50
CA GLN A 64 -3.60 -0.74 -16.90
C GLN A 64 -4.77 0.22 -17.22
N GLY A 65 -5.81 0.23 -16.39
CA GLY A 65 -6.89 1.21 -16.43
C GLY A 65 -6.46 2.66 -16.12
N GLY A 66 -5.27 2.87 -15.57
CA GLY A 66 -4.69 4.19 -15.29
C GLY A 66 -5.08 4.76 -13.93
N LEU A 67 -5.32 6.07 -13.83
CA LEU A 67 -5.78 6.74 -12.61
C LEU A 67 -7.27 7.04 -12.65
N ARG A 68 -7.88 6.91 -11.49
CA ARG A 68 -9.25 7.35 -11.20
C ARG A 68 -9.22 8.40 -10.11
N VAL A 69 -10.12 9.36 -10.19
CA VAL A 69 -10.33 10.35 -9.12
C VAL A 69 -11.80 10.34 -8.75
N TYR A 70 -12.07 10.19 -7.47
CA TYR A 70 -13.42 10.12 -6.94
C TYR A 70 -13.69 11.27 -5.97
N ASP A 71 -14.96 11.70 -5.87
CA ASP A 71 -15.43 12.55 -4.79
C ASP A 71 -15.77 11.72 -3.53
N LEU A 72 -16.14 12.39 -2.44
CA LEU A 72 -16.50 11.72 -1.19
C LEU A 72 -17.84 10.94 -1.25
N ASP A 73 -18.59 11.04 -2.35
CA ASP A 73 -19.74 10.20 -2.65
C ASP A 73 -19.36 8.96 -3.50
N ALA A 74 -18.07 8.66 -3.62
CA ALA A 74 -17.51 7.58 -4.43
C ALA A 74 -17.81 7.71 -5.94
N ARG A 75 -18.15 8.93 -6.43
CA ARG A 75 -18.40 9.19 -7.86
C ARG A 75 -17.11 9.55 -8.55
N GLU A 76 -16.84 8.91 -9.69
CA GLU A 76 -15.72 9.28 -10.54
C GLU A 76 -15.88 10.72 -11.07
N VAL A 77 -14.86 11.54 -10.86
CA VAL A 77 -14.80 12.94 -11.34
C VAL A 77 -13.71 13.14 -12.40
N GLN A 78 -12.78 12.20 -12.53
CA GLN A 78 -11.77 12.17 -13.60
C GLN A 78 -11.23 10.76 -13.77
N SER A 79 -11.01 10.38 -15.04
CA SER A 79 -10.25 9.20 -15.45
C SER A 79 -9.08 9.62 -16.32
N ILE A 80 -7.90 9.07 -16.06
CA ILE A 80 -6.67 9.32 -16.81
C ILE A 80 -6.12 7.97 -17.25
N PRO A 81 -6.12 7.66 -18.55
CA PRO A 81 -5.65 6.38 -19.04
C PRO A 81 -4.15 6.20 -18.78
N ALA A 82 -3.72 4.97 -18.55
CA ALA A 82 -2.31 4.64 -18.55
C ALA A 82 -1.69 4.89 -19.95
N PRO A 83 -0.43 5.31 -20.03
CA PRO A 83 0.20 5.55 -21.33
C PRO A 83 0.42 4.24 -22.08
N SER A 84 0.36 4.29 -23.41
CA SER A 84 0.82 3.15 -24.23
C SER A 84 2.31 2.92 -24.09
N GLY A 85 2.76 1.72 -24.41
CA GLY A 85 4.18 1.40 -24.52
C GLY A 85 4.87 2.29 -25.56
N PRO A 86 6.18 2.57 -25.40
CA PRO A 86 6.93 3.42 -26.31
C PRO A 86 7.06 2.82 -27.72
N GLY A 87 7.07 1.51 -27.86
CA GLY A 87 7.09 0.76 -29.11
C GLY A 87 5.93 -0.24 -29.18
N LYS A 88 5.79 -0.88 -30.35
CA LYS A 88 4.66 -1.80 -30.60
C LYS A 88 4.66 -3.04 -29.70
N ASP A 89 5.85 -3.53 -29.38
CA ASP A 89 6.06 -4.75 -28.62
C ASP A 89 6.50 -4.46 -27.18
N ASP A 90 6.48 -3.18 -26.76
CA ASP A 90 6.82 -2.75 -25.43
C ASP A 90 5.60 -2.78 -24.50
N ALA A 91 5.84 -3.04 -23.23
CA ALA A 91 4.81 -3.07 -22.20
C ALA A 91 4.04 -1.73 -22.16
N PRO A 92 2.71 -1.74 -22.06
CA PRO A 92 1.93 -0.54 -21.82
C PRO A 92 2.17 -0.03 -20.41
N GLY A 93 1.82 1.23 -20.15
CA GLY A 93 1.82 1.77 -18.79
C GLY A 93 0.87 0.98 -17.90
N ARG A 94 1.29 0.81 -16.64
CA ARG A 94 0.53 0.16 -15.58
C ARG A 94 0.79 0.91 -14.28
N PHE A 95 -0.24 1.53 -13.73
CA PHE A 95 -0.12 2.30 -12.51
C PHE A 95 -0.40 1.39 -11.31
N ASN A 96 0.61 1.25 -10.46
CA ASN A 96 0.52 0.42 -9.28
C ASN A 96 0.09 1.27 -8.07
N ASN A 97 0.99 1.86 -7.32
CA ASN A 97 0.64 2.63 -6.15
C ASN A 97 0.56 4.13 -6.43
N VAL A 98 -0.20 4.84 -5.60
CA VAL A 98 -0.31 6.31 -5.61
C VAL A 98 -0.16 6.86 -4.20
N ASP A 99 0.61 7.95 -4.04
CA ASP A 99 0.67 8.68 -2.79
C ASP A 99 0.77 10.19 -3.04
N LEU A 100 0.56 11.00 -2.00
CA LEU A 100 0.41 12.44 -2.10
C LEU A 100 1.57 13.21 -1.49
N VAL A 101 2.07 14.17 -2.23
CA VAL A 101 3.03 15.16 -1.74
C VAL A 101 2.31 16.44 -1.39
N HIS A 102 2.45 16.86 -0.14
CA HIS A 102 2.07 18.20 0.33
C HIS A 102 3.34 19.01 0.56
N SER A 103 3.61 19.96 -0.29
CA SER A 103 4.87 20.71 -0.27
C SER A 103 4.67 22.19 -0.55
N ALA A 104 5.23 23.04 0.31
CA ALA A 104 5.26 24.49 0.06
C ALA A 104 6.03 24.86 -1.22
N ARG A 105 6.94 24.00 -1.68
CA ARG A 105 7.77 24.24 -2.88
C ARG A 105 7.14 23.68 -4.15
N LEU A 106 6.54 22.48 -4.07
CA LEU A 106 6.00 21.78 -5.22
C LEU A 106 4.48 21.91 -5.36
N GLY A 107 3.79 22.32 -4.28
CA GLY A 107 2.34 22.29 -4.15
C GLY A 107 1.84 20.87 -3.83
N ASP A 108 0.54 20.66 -4.03
CA ASP A 108 -0.08 19.36 -3.85
C ASP A 108 0.07 18.52 -5.12
N LEU A 109 0.69 17.36 -4.99
CA LEU A 109 0.92 16.44 -6.09
C LEU A 109 0.37 15.05 -5.74
N ALA A 110 -0.19 14.37 -6.73
CA ALA A 110 -0.35 12.92 -6.73
C ALA A 110 0.83 12.32 -7.51
N VAL A 111 1.52 11.38 -6.91
CA VAL A 111 2.64 10.64 -7.49
C VAL A 111 2.23 9.19 -7.60
N THR A 112 2.43 8.57 -8.76
CA THR A 112 2.16 7.15 -8.97
C THR A 112 3.34 6.46 -9.63
N THR A 113 3.54 5.19 -9.33
CA THR A 113 4.45 4.33 -10.08
C THR A 113 3.80 3.87 -11.37
N ASP A 114 4.50 4.06 -12.48
CA ASP A 114 4.17 3.48 -13.78
C ASP A 114 5.09 2.27 -14.01
N ARG A 115 4.64 1.13 -13.50
CA ARG A 115 5.34 -0.15 -13.55
C ARG A 115 5.67 -0.55 -15.00
N GLY A 116 4.72 -0.38 -15.91
CA GLY A 116 4.92 -0.70 -17.32
C GLY A 116 6.08 0.06 -17.99
N ASN A 117 6.41 1.26 -17.50
CA ASN A 117 7.45 2.12 -18.07
C ASN A 117 8.62 2.40 -17.11
N ASP A 118 8.64 1.78 -15.93
CA ASP A 118 9.65 1.99 -14.88
C ASP A 118 9.85 3.47 -14.51
N ARG A 119 8.76 4.20 -14.26
CA ARG A 119 8.79 5.65 -14.03
C ARG A 119 7.82 6.07 -12.94
N LEU A 120 8.04 7.27 -12.41
CA LEU A 120 7.00 8.00 -11.70
C LEU A 120 6.19 8.84 -12.69
N ARG A 121 4.87 8.86 -12.50
CA ARG A 121 3.96 9.86 -13.06
C ARG A 121 3.54 10.81 -11.97
N ILE A 122 3.53 12.08 -12.28
CA ILE A 122 3.35 13.14 -11.30
C ILE A 122 2.27 14.09 -11.79
N TYR A 123 1.23 14.23 -11.00
CA TYR A 123 0.07 15.04 -11.33
C TYR A 123 -0.10 16.15 -10.29
N ARG A 124 -0.31 17.37 -10.75
CA ARG A 124 -0.65 18.48 -9.86
C ARG A 124 -2.12 18.44 -9.53
N ILE A 125 -2.44 18.52 -8.24
CA ILE A 125 -3.83 18.58 -7.76
C ILE A 125 -4.28 20.04 -7.81
N GLY A 126 -5.27 20.31 -8.66
CA GLY A 126 -5.81 21.65 -8.87
C GLY A 126 -7.16 21.85 -8.21
N ARG A 127 -7.40 23.09 -7.76
CA ARG A 127 -8.71 23.50 -7.22
C ARG A 127 -9.73 23.82 -8.31
N ASN A 128 -9.26 24.16 -9.52
CA ASN A 128 -10.12 24.43 -10.68
C ASN A 128 -10.34 23.13 -11.47
N ARG A 129 -11.57 22.66 -11.48
CA ARG A 129 -11.97 21.35 -12.02
C ARG A 129 -12.52 21.38 -13.43
N ALA A 130 -12.33 22.45 -14.19
CA ALA A 130 -12.90 22.58 -15.54
C ALA A 130 -12.44 21.43 -16.48
N ASN A 131 -11.21 20.91 -16.29
CA ASN A 131 -10.64 19.78 -17.04
C ASN A 131 -10.24 18.60 -16.13
N GLY A 132 -10.91 18.45 -14.98
CA GLY A 132 -10.56 17.52 -13.93
C GLY A 132 -9.59 18.10 -12.90
N PRO A 133 -9.50 17.47 -11.70
CA PRO A 133 -8.66 17.95 -10.61
C PRO A 133 -7.17 17.68 -10.83
N LEU A 134 -6.77 16.70 -11.63
CA LEU A 134 -5.38 16.34 -11.86
C LEU A 134 -4.88 16.86 -13.22
N THR A 135 -3.66 17.41 -13.20
CA THR A 135 -2.94 17.82 -14.42
C THR A 135 -1.56 17.18 -14.43
N ASP A 136 -1.21 16.45 -15.50
CA ASP A 136 0.11 15.85 -15.66
C ASP A 136 1.20 16.94 -15.70
N VAL A 137 2.12 16.87 -14.77
CA VAL A 137 3.30 17.73 -14.66
C VAL A 137 4.59 16.91 -14.67
N THR A 138 4.53 15.65 -15.08
CA THR A 138 5.67 14.75 -15.14
C THR A 138 6.76 15.29 -16.07
N ASN A 139 7.98 15.36 -15.62
CA ASN A 139 9.11 15.66 -16.50
C ASN A 139 9.37 14.51 -17.46
N ARG A 140 9.17 14.75 -18.75
CA ARG A 140 9.27 13.72 -19.80
C ARG A 140 10.68 13.14 -19.99
N THR A 141 11.71 13.82 -19.49
CA THR A 141 13.11 13.39 -19.59
C THR A 141 13.60 12.71 -18.30
N ALA A 142 12.72 12.48 -17.33
CA ALA A 142 13.07 11.74 -16.13
C ALA A 142 13.53 10.31 -16.51
N PRO A 143 14.62 9.80 -15.90
CA PRO A 143 15.12 8.47 -16.20
C PRO A 143 14.17 7.38 -15.69
N ALA A 144 14.35 6.14 -16.18
CA ALA A 144 13.79 4.96 -15.54
C ALA A 144 14.28 4.86 -14.08
N VAL A 145 13.45 4.29 -13.20
CA VAL A 145 13.76 4.19 -11.77
C VAL A 145 14.84 3.12 -11.53
N PHE A 146 14.68 1.93 -12.09
CA PHE A 146 15.60 0.81 -11.86
C PHE A 146 16.31 0.34 -13.12
N SER A 147 15.63 0.34 -14.26
CA SER A 147 16.10 -0.23 -15.51
C SER A 147 17.05 0.72 -16.26
N LYS A 148 17.91 0.14 -17.10
CA LYS A 148 18.89 0.87 -17.91
C LYS A 148 18.56 0.86 -19.42
N SER A 149 17.66 -0.04 -19.82
CA SER A 149 17.24 -0.22 -21.21
C SER A 149 15.75 -0.56 -21.29
N GLN A 150 15.18 -0.47 -22.50
CA GLN A 150 13.80 -0.87 -22.74
C GLN A 150 13.62 -2.39 -22.55
N ASP A 151 14.63 -3.19 -22.91
CA ASP A 151 14.57 -4.64 -22.70
C ASP A 151 14.46 -4.98 -21.21
N GLU A 152 15.21 -4.30 -20.34
CA GLU A 152 15.08 -4.47 -18.88
C GLU A 152 13.72 -3.99 -18.36
N ILE A 153 13.13 -2.94 -18.94
CA ILE A 153 11.76 -2.49 -18.60
C ILE A 153 10.75 -3.58 -18.98
N ASN A 154 10.91 -4.19 -20.15
CA ASN A 154 10.00 -5.23 -20.63
C ASN A 154 10.07 -6.53 -19.81
N GLU A 155 11.15 -6.74 -19.01
CA GLU A 155 11.18 -7.79 -17.98
C GLU A 155 10.26 -7.50 -16.78
N GLN A 156 9.71 -6.30 -16.68
CA GLN A 156 8.75 -5.85 -15.67
C GLN A 156 9.25 -5.91 -14.20
N ARG A 157 10.57 -5.96 -13.97
CA ARG A 157 11.19 -5.78 -12.65
C ARG A 157 11.45 -4.31 -12.37
N THR A 158 10.39 -3.56 -12.33
CA THR A 158 10.33 -2.10 -12.44
C THR A 158 9.80 -1.45 -11.15
N ALA A 159 9.51 -0.15 -11.19
CA ALA A 159 8.92 0.60 -10.08
C ALA A 159 7.56 0.02 -9.69
N TYR A 160 7.36 -0.28 -8.40
CA TYR A 160 6.22 -1.01 -7.89
C TYR A 160 5.56 -0.24 -6.75
N GLY A 161 5.71 -0.63 -5.48
CA GLY A 161 5.17 0.06 -4.33
C GLY A 161 5.70 1.49 -4.17
N LEU A 162 4.94 2.35 -3.48
CA LEU A 162 5.23 3.78 -3.35
C LEU A 162 4.86 4.32 -1.98
N ALA A 163 5.72 5.16 -1.44
CA ALA A 163 5.36 6.14 -0.41
C ALA A 163 5.99 7.49 -0.73
N THR A 164 5.40 8.58 -0.29
CA THR A 164 5.97 9.92 -0.42
C THR A 164 6.30 10.52 0.94
N TRP A 165 7.24 11.42 0.96
CA TRP A 165 7.64 12.09 2.17
C TRP A 165 8.16 13.50 1.88
N THR A 166 7.70 14.48 2.64
CA THR A 166 8.30 15.81 2.66
C THR A 166 9.03 15.97 3.98
N ASP A 167 10.36 16.05 3.93
CA ASP A 167 11.21 16.26 5.10
C ASP A 167 10.89 17.60 5.75
N PRO A 168 10.36 17.63 6.98
CA PRO A 168 9.96 18.87 7.64
C PRO A 168 11.13 19.79 7.96
N ALA A 169 12.35 19.26 8.10
CA ALA A 169 13.53 20.06 8.42
C ALA A 169 14.07 20.82 7.20
N THR A 170 13.96 20.24 6.00
CA THR A 170 14.52 20.81 4.76
C THR A 170 13.47 21.31 3.79
N GLY A 171 12.22 20.85 3.92
CA GLY A 171 11.13 21.07 2.96
C GLY A 171 11.38 20.40 1.59
N ARG A 172 12.29 19.44 1.52
CA ARG A 172 12.51 18.61 0.33
C ARG A 172 11.51 17.47 0.30
N SER A 173 11.01 17.16 -0.89
CA SER A 173 10.03 16.08 -1.06
C SER A 173 10.68 14.90 -1.78
N PHE A 174 10.29 13.72 -1.36
CA PHE A 174 10.84 12.45 -1.84
C PHE A 174 9.72 11.47 -2.19
N ALA A 175 10.02 10.57 -3.10
CA ALA A 175 9.29 9.33 -3.33
C ALA A 175 10.19 8.15 -2.96
N LEU A 176 9.65 7.23 -2.18
CA LEU A 176 10.27 5.94 -1.86
C LEU A 176 9.58 4.90 -2.74
N VAL A 177 10.36 4.15 -3.49
CA VAL A 177 9.85 3.23 -4.52
C VAL A 177 10.48 1.87 -4.32
N SER A 178 9.67 0.81 -4.32
CA SER A 178 10.15 -0.57 -4.35
C SER A 178 10.34 -1.05 -5.78
N GLN A 179 11.10 -2.12 -5.94
CA GLN A 179 11.31 -2.80 -7.22
C GLN A 179 10.55 -4.13 -7.22
N ARG A 180 9.66 -4.33 -8.20
CA ARG A 180 8.93 -5.57 -8.38
C ARG A 180 9.86 -6.78 -8.48
N GLU A 181 9.48 -7.89 -7.86
CA GLU A 181 10.24 -9.16 -7.80
C GLU A 181 11.68 -8.99 -7.27
N ARG A 182 11.91 -7.95 -6.48
CA ARG A 182 13.20 -7.62 -5.85
C ARG A 182 12.99 -7.07 -4.45
N THR A 183 14.03 -7.18 -3.64
CA THR A 183 14.04 -6.61 -2.29
C THR A 183 14.45 -5.14 -2.26
N ARG A 184 14.64 -4.52 -3.44
CA ARG A 184 15.25 -3.19 -3.56
C ARG A 184 14.26 -2.08 -3.32
N LEU A 185 14.65 -1.13 -2.47
CA LEU A 185 14.00 0.17 -2.27
C LEU A 185 14.90 1.29 -2.83
N ALA A 186 14.28 2.34 -3.35
CA ALA A 186 14.97 3.55 -3.81
C ALA A 186 14.34 4.82 -3.23
N VAL A 187 15.16 5.79 -2.82
CA VAL A 187 14.74 7.16 -2.49
C VAL A 187 14.99 8.05 -3.68
N LEU A 188 13.96 8.74 -4.14
CA LEU A 188 13.98 9.67 -5.26
C LEU A 188 13.62 11.07 -4.75
N GLU A 189 14.49 12.07 -4.92
CA GLU A 189 14.16 13.46 -4.63
C GLU A 189 13.34 14.07 -5.75
N LEU A 190 12.18 14.63 -5.42
CA LEU A 190 11.30 15.32 -6.34
C LEU A 190 11.72 16.79 -6.50
N THR A 191 11.86 17.25 -7.74
CA THR A 191 12.33 18.63 -8.03
C THR A 191 11.52 19.27 -9.14
N SER A 192 11.14 20.54 -8.95
CA SER A 192 10.56 21.35 -10.02
C SER A 192 11.60 21.74 -11.06
N ARG A 193 11.18 21.86 -12.30
CA ARG A 193 11.96 22.34 -13.43
C ARG A 193 11.50 23.72 -13.87
N ALA A 194 12.32 24.43 -14.67
CA ALA A 194 12.01 25.77 -15.14
C ALA A 194 10.75 25.85 -16.03
N ASP A 195 10.38 24.75 -16.68
CA ASP A 195 9.17 24.63 -17.50
C ASP A 195 7.90 24.33 -16.68
N GLY A 196 8.01 24.24 -15.34
CA GLY A 196 6.92 23.91 -14.44
C GLY A 196 6.66 22.42 -14.25
N SER A 197 7.38 21.56 -14.97
CA SER A 197 7.33 20.11 -14.75
C SER A 197 8.03 19.72 -13.45
N VAL A 198 7.71 18.52 -12.94
CA VAL A 198 8.34 17.91 -11.79
C VAL A 198 9.05 16.64 -12.24
N GLY A 199 10.33 16.57 -11.93
CA GLY A 199 11.16 15.37 -12.16
C GLY A 199 11.67 14.82 -10.85
N TYR A 200 12.50 13.77 -10.95
CA TYR A 200 13.12 13.14 -9.79
C TYR A 200 14.57 12.78 -10.05
N THR A 201 15.31 12.61 -8.95
CA THR A 201 16.70 12.14 -8.98
C THR A 201 16.88 11.10 -7.90
N LYS A 202 17.42 9.93 -8.26
CA LYS A 202 17.70 8.84 -7.33
C LYS A 202 18.83 9.25 -6.36
N VAL A 203 18.54 9.21 -5.07
CA VAL A 203 19.43 9.60 -3.99
C VAL A 203 20.16 8.40 -3.41
N ARG A 204 19.40 7.32 -3.16
CA ARG A 204 19.90 6.12 -2.49
C ARG A 204 19.08 4.90 -2.85
N THR A 205 19.68 3.72 -2.69
CA THR A 205 19.00 2.43 -2.72
C THR A 205 19.40 1.61 -1.49
N LEU A 206 18.53 0.70 -1.09
CA LEU A 206 18.73 -0.30 -0.05
C LEU A 206 18.08 -1.60 -0.52
N ASP A 207 18.74 -2.73 -0.31
CA ASP A 207 18.14 -4.05 -0.51
C ASP A 207 17.77 -4.62 0.87
N LEU A 208 16.51 -5.01 1.06
CA LEU A 208 16.07 -5.72 2.25
C LEU A 208 16.57 -7.17 2.23
N PRO A 209 16.59 -7.86 3.36
CA PRO A 209 16.87 -9.28 3.38
C PRO A 209 15.87 -10.09 2.53
N HIS A 210 16.35 -11.16 1.92
CA HIS A 210 15.53 -12.16 1.22
C HIS A 210 15.70 -13.56 1.79
N SER A 211 16.59 -13.71 2.77
CA SER A 211 16.85 -14.97 3.44
C SER A 211 17.03 -14.71 4.94
N PHE A 212 16.41 -15.51 5.75
CA PHE A 212 16.23 -15.27 7.18
C PHE A 212 16.74 -16.45 7.99
N PRO A 213 17.58 -16.21 9.02
CA PRO A 213 17.98 -17.26 9.95
C PRO A 213 16.79 -17.65 10.83
N LEU A 214 16.53 -18.94 10.96
CA LEU A 214 15.46 -19.46 11.80
C LEU A 214 15.99 -19.93 13.17
N PRO A 215 15.13 -20.00 14.21
CA PRO A 215 15.51 -20.43 15.56
C PRO A 215 16.11 -21.84 15.63
N ASN A 216 15.77 -22.72 14.68
CA ASN A 216 16.32 -24.08 14.57
C ASN A 216 17.72 -24.16 13.93
N GLY A 217 18.30 -22.99 13.58
CA GLY A 217 19.64 -22.90 12.97
C GLY A 217 19.66 -23.09 11.44
N THR A 218 18.51 -23.26 10.79
CA THR A 218 18.40 -23.25 9.33
C THR A 218 18.22 -21.83 8.80
N SER A 219 18.24 -21.68 7.48
CA SER A 219 17.88 -20.45 6.79
C SER A 219 16.62 -20.67 5.96
N TRP A 220 15.77 -19.68 5.88
CA TRP A 220 14.54 -19.69 5.11
C TRP A 220 14.48 -18.49 4.16
N SER A 221 13.87 -18.68 3.02
CA SER A 221 13.43 -17.62 2.10
C SER A 221 12.00 -17.94 1.71
N PRO A 222 11.13 -16.95 1.52
CA PRO A 222 9.81 -17.18 0.93
C PRO A 222 9.94 -17.96 -0.38
N CYS A 223 8.96 -18.79 -0.64
CA CYS A 223 8.84 -19.47 -1.93
C CYS A 223 8.30 -18.47 -2.95
N GLY A 224 8.72 -18.57 -4.18
CA GLY A 224 8.28 -17.77 -5.32
C GLY A 224 8.77 -18.40 -6.61
N GLU A 225 8.43 -17.80 -7.74
CA GLU A 225 8.92 -18.22 -9.04
C GLU A 225 10.46 -18.15 -9.08
N PRO A 226 11.12 -19.14 -9.74
CA PRO A 226 12.58 -19.13 -9.82
C PRO A 226 13.16 -17.83 -10.40
N GLY A 227 13.92 -17.12 -9.58
CA GLY A 227 14.53 -15.83 -9.93
C GLY A 227 13.83 -14.62 -9.34
N GLU A 228 12.69 -14.75 -8.72
CA GLU A 228 12.02 -13.74 -7.92
C GLU A 228 12.59 -13.67 -6.50
N LEU A 229 12.44 -12.51 -5.91
CA LEU A 229 12.78 -12.24 -4.51
C LEU A 229 11.59 -11.57 -3.83
N PRO A 230 11.39 -11.76 -2.51
CA PRO A 230 10.27 -11.19 -1.81
C PRO A 230 10.27 -9.66 -1.94
N GLN A 231 9.23 -9.16 -2.57
CA GLN A 231 9.07 -7.74 -2.90
C GLN A 231 8.37 -6.97 -1.78
N VAL A 232 8.34 -5.66 -1.92
CA VAL A 232 7.59 -4.75 -1.05
C VAL A 232 6.57 -4.04 -1.90
N GLU A 233 5.30 -4.01 -1.46
CA GLU A 233 4.29 -3.18 -2.08
C GLU A 233 3.81 -2.07 -1.15
N GLY A 234 3.05 -2.39 -0.13
CA GLY A 234 2.53 -1.40 0.82
C GLY A 234 3.64 -0.64 1.54
N MET A 235 3.61 0.67 1.45
CA MET A 235 4.57 1.54 2.13
C MET A 235 3.91 2.80 2.66
N VAL A 236 4.32 3.25 3.85
CA VAL A 236 3.92 4.55 4.39
C VAL A 236 5.05 5.18 5.19
N VAL A 237 5.21 6.50 5.07
CA VAL A 237 6.18 7.25 5.89
C VAL A 237 5.46 8.01 6.99
N ASP A 238 5.90 7.83 8.22
CA ASP A 238 5.48 8.67 9.32
C ASP A 238 6.24 10.01 9.31
N PRO A 239 5.58 11.13 8.98
CA PRO A 239 6.24 12.42 8.90
C PRO A 239 6.69 12.98 10.25
N ALA A 240 6.14 12.48 11.37
CA ALA A 240 6.49 12.96 12.70
C ALA A 240 7.91 12.52 13.13
N ASN A 241 8.31 11.33 12.69
CA ASN A 241 9.58 10.72 13.10
C ASN A 241 10.51 10.34 11.93
N GLY A 242 10.02 10.44 10.68
CA GLY A 242 10.77 10.11 9.47
C GLY A 242 11.03 8.61 9.31
N MET A 243 10.16 7.76 9.85
CA MET A 243 10.23 6.31 9.65
C MET A 243 9.36 5.88 8.48
N LEU A 244 9.89 4.98 7.69
CA LEU A 244 9.19 4.22 6.67
C LEU A 244 8.74 2.90 7.28
N TYR A 245 7.49 2.55 7.08
CA TYR A 245 6.97 1.19 7.23
C TYR A 245 6.79 0.59 5.84
N ALA A 246 7.20 -0.66 5.68
CA ALA A 246 7.22 -1.35 4.38
C ALA A 246 6.77 -2.80 4.56
N GLY A 247 5.68 -3.17 3.92
CA GLY A 247 5.16 -4.53 3.82
C GLY A 247 5.98 -5.31 2.78
N GLN A 248 6.80 -6.25 3.23
CA GLN A 248 7.40 -7.25 2.35
C GLN A 248 6.44 -8.43 2.34
N GLU A 249 5.71 -8.58 1.24
CA GLU A 249 4.48 -9.36 1.10
C GLU A 249 4.50 -10.70 1.83
N ASP A 250 5.45 -11.57 1.50
CA ASP A 250 5.61 -12.91 2.09
C ASP A 250 6.43 -12.95 3.38
N VAL A 251 6.81 -11.81 3.95
CA VAL A 251 7.73 -11.77 5.10
C VAL A 251 7.11 -11.08 6.29
N GLY A 252 6.59 -9.86 6.10
CA GLY A 252 6.04 -9.05 7.19
C GLY A 252 6.39 -7.57 7.07
N ILE A 253 6.24 -6.82 8.15
CA ILE A 253 6.37 -5.37 8.17
C ILE A 253 7.76 -4.94 8.65
N TRP A 254 8.46 -4.18 7.82
CA TRP A 254 9.72 -3.54 8.15
C TRP A 254 9.50 -2.11 8.64
N ARG A 255 10.29 -1.70 9.64
CA ARG A 255 10.48 -0.31 10.05
C ARG A 255 11.92 0.11 9.78
N LEU A 256 12.10 1.21 9.06
CA LEU A 256 13.41 1.77 8.73
C LEU A 256 13.31 3.29 8.53
N ARG A 257 14.43 3.98 8.42
CA ARG A 257 14.40 5.42 8.16
C ARG A 257 14.00 5.69 6.70
N ALA A 258 13.17 6.72 6.49
CA ALA A 258 12.70 7.11 5.15
C ALA A 258 13.85 7.53 4.21
N ASP A 259 15.00 7.96 4.74
CA ASP A 259 16.20 8.24 3.96
C ASP A 259 17.01 6.97 3.61
N LEU A 260 16.51 5.78 3.94
CA LEU A 260 17.13 4.47 3.78
C LEU A 260 18.52 4.36 4.43
N THR A 261 18.75 5.09 5.54
CA THR A 261 19.96 4.91 6.38
C THR A 261 19.66 4.04 7.58
N GLY A 262 20.72 3.48 8.16
CA GLY A 262 20.60 2.62 9.33
C GLY A 262 20.20 1.18 8.98
N THR A 263 19.82 0.42 10.00
CA THR A 263 19.46 -1.00 9.86
C THR A 263 17.95 -1.16 9.91
N PRO A 264 17.32 -1.78 8.90
CA PRO A 264 15.91 -2.15 8.94
C PRO A 264 15.61 -3.06 10.15
N LYS A 265 14.44 -2.89 10.75
CA LYS A 265 13.93 -3.73 11.82
C LYS A 265 12.59 -4.34 11.36
N LEU A 266 12.51 -5.65 11.38
CA LEU A 266 11.26 -6.38 11.19
C LEU A 266 10.44 -6.23 12.49
N ILE A 267 9.21 -5.70 12.41
CA ILE A 267 8.34 -5.44 13.56
C ILE A 267 7.32 -6.56 13.75
N ASP A 268 6.82 -7.14 12.68
CA ASP A 268 5.99 -8.35 12.72
C ASP A 268 6.24 -9.20 11.46
N THR A 269 5.81 -10.46 11.50
CA THR A 269 5.96 -11.43 10.41
C THR A 269 4.62 -12.07 10.05
N VAL A 270 4.52 -12.53 8.82
CA VAL A 270 3.37 -13.33 8.39
C VAL A 270 3.35 -14.69 9.06
N ARG A 271 2.20 -15.36 9.06
CA ARG A 271 2.03 -16.72 9.60
C ARG A 271 2.88 -17.74 8.86
N GLU A 272 3.08 -17.52 7.58
CA GLU A 272 3.86 -18.36 6.67
C GLU A 272 5.38 -18.23 6.86
N TYR A 273 5.84 -17.25 7.69
CA TYR A 273 7.27 -17.04 7.93
C TYR A 273 7.95 -18.29 8.48
N GLY A 274 8.92 -18.80 7.73
CA GLY A 274 9.67 -20.01 8.08
C GLY A 274 9.07 -21.30 7.51
N VAL A 275 7.87 -21.26 6.91
CA VAL A 275 7.29 -22.42 6.23
C VAL A 275 8.06 -22.68 4.94
N PRO A 276 8.67 -23.87 4.77
CA PRO A 276 9.35 -24.19 3.52
C PRO A 276 8.34 -24.36 2.39
N GLY A 277 8.64 -23.84 1.22
CA GLY A 277 7.81 -24.00 0.02
C GLY A 277 8.61 -24.57 -1.14
N THR A 278 7.92 -25.12 -2.13
CA THR A 278 8.48 -25.55 -3.40
C THR A 278 7.61 -25.03 -4.53
N TYR A 279 8.20 -24.22 -5.41
CA TYR A 279 7.46 -23.70 -6.56
C TYR A 279 7.07 -24.80 -7.52
N ASN A 280 5.82 -24.81 -7.93
CA ASN A 280 5.22 -25.81 -8.82
C ASN A 280 4.96 -25.16 -10.20
N GLU A 281 5.82 -25.44 -11.17
CA GLU A 281 5.73 -24.87 -12.53
C GLU A 281 4.40 -25.17 -13.26
N ALA A 282 3.64 -26.18 -12.81
CA ALA A 282 2.38 -26.55 -13.46
C ALA A 282 1.17 -25.75 -12.98
N THR A 283 1.21 -25.28 -11.75
CA THR A 283 0.15 -24.45 -11.14
C THR A 283 0.56 -22.98 -11.02
N GLU A 284 1.85 -22.69 -11.22
CA GLU A 284 2.48 -21.37 -10.98
C GLU A 284 2.34 -20.92 -9.51
N GLU A 285 2.21 -21.86 -8.57
CA GLU A 285 2.03 -21.60 -7.16
C GLU A 285 3.10 -22.33 -6.32
N CYS A 286 3.19 -21.98 -5.05
CA CYS A 286 4.08 -22.62 -4.10
C CYS A 286 3.38 -23.70 -3.26
N ASP A 287 3.82 -24.95 -3.38
CA ASP A 287 3.38 -26.03 -2.51
C ASP A 287 4.03 -25.88 -1.12
N ALA A 288 3.24 -25.55 -0.10
CA ALA A 288 3.71 -25.36 1.26
C ALA A 288 4.11 -26.70 1.92
N GLY A 289 5.25 -26.70 2.61
CA GLY A 289 5.70 -27.79 3.47
C GLY A 289 5.11 -27.74 4.88
N ALA A 290 5.70 -28.54 5.77
CA ALA A 290 5.25 -28.53 7.17
C ALA A 290 5.64 -27.23 7.88
N ASP A 291 4.67 -26.60 8.54
CA ASP A 291 4.89 -25.39 9.33
C ASP A 291 5.78 -25.69 10.55
N PRO A 292 6.94 -25.03 10.68
CA PRO A 292 7.81 -25.17 11.84
C PRO A 292 7.37 -24.33 13.07
N GLY A 293 6.33 -23.51 12.94
CA GLY A 293 5.78 -22.68 14.00
C GLY A 293 6.64 -21.45 14.36
N PHE A 294 7.31 -20.84 13.38
CA PHE A 294 8.14 -19.65 13.57
C PHE A 294 7.47 -18.36 13.09
N GLY A 295 6.36 -18.48 12.38
CA GLY A 295 5.59 -17.35 11.86
C GLY A 295 4.89 -16.51 12.92
N GLY A 296 4.46 -15.32 12.52
CA GLY A 296 3.61 -14.44 13.29
C GLY A 296 2.21 -15.01 13.52
N THR A 297 1.37 -14.24 14.17
CA THR A 297 -0.02 -14.67 14.47
C THR A 297 -1.07 -13.65 14.02
N LYS A 298 -0.64 -12.54 13.43
CA LYS A 298 -1.49 -11.36 13.16
C LYS A 298 -1.71 -11.14 11.66
N LEU A 299 -0.73 -11.50 10.85
CA LEU A 299 -0.71 -11.27 9.43
C LEU A 299 -0.68 -12.61 8.67
N THR A 300 -1.40 -12.68 7.58
CA THR A 300 -1.33 -13.75 6.58
C THR A 300 -0.83 -13.14 5.28
N SER A 301 0.02 -13.82 4.52
CA SER A 301 0.51 -13.32 3.22
C SER A 301 -0.67 -13.07 2.25
N ASP A 302 -0.63 -11.99 1.50
CA ASP A 302 0.40 -10.98 1.44
C ASP A 302 0.16 -9.84 2.43
N VAL A 303 1.24 -9.16 2.84
CA VAL A 303 1.16 -7.92 3.61
C VAL A 303 1.18 -6.76 2.63
N GLU A 304 0.00 -6.17 2.42
CA GLU A 304 -0.25 -5.18 1.39
C GLU A 304 -0.43 -3.77 1.96
N GLY A 305 -1.49 -3.07 1.63
CA GLY A 305 -1.72 -1.67 1.97
C GLY A 305 -1.36 -1.28 3.39
N LEU A 306 -0.41 -0.35 3.53
CA LEU A 306 -0.01 0.22 4.81
C LEU A 306 -0.45 1.68 4.89
N THR A 307 -1.11 2.07 5.99
CA THR A 307 -1.53 3.45 6.21
C THR A 307 -1.44 3.85 7.69
N LEU A 308 -1.47 5.16 7.95
CA LEU A 308 -1.36 5.70 9.31
C LEU A 308 -2.63 6.45 9.70
N VAL A 309 -3.20 6.10 10.83
CA VAL A 309 -4.12 6.93 11.59
C VAL A 309 -3.27 7.80 12.52
N LYS A 310 -3.29 9.12 12.30
CA LYS A 310 -2.42 10.06 13.03
C LYS A 310 -3.25 10.79 14.07
N GLU A 311 -2.92 10.60 15.33
CA GLU A 311 -3.52 11.31 16.45
C GLU A 311 -2.61 12.43 16.95
N GLU A 312 -3.12 13.23 17.90
CA GLU A 312 -2.35 14.29 18.52
C GLU A 312 -1.17 13.70 19.32
N ASP A 313 -0.13 14.51 19.53
CA ASP A 313 1.07 14.16 20.32
C ASP A 313 1.92 12.99 19.79
N GLY A 314 1.64 12.48 18.60
CA GLY A 314 2.42 11.41 17.99
C GLY A 314 1.79 10.02 18.11
N ASP A 315 0.70 9.91 18.87
CA ASP A 315 -0.14 8.72 18.98
C ASP A 315 -0.81 8.32 17.67
N GLY A 316 -1.50 7.21 17.69
CA GLY A 316 -2.29 6.68 16.61
C GLY A 316 -1.88 5.28 16.18
N LEU A 317 -2.33 4.88 15.01
CA LEU A 317 -2.19 3.49 14.55
C LEU A 317 -1.44 3.41 13.22
N LEU A 318 -0.66 2.34 13.07
CA LEU A 318 -0.26 1.80 11.78
C LEU A 318 -1.23 0.67 11.43
N LEU A 319 -1.99 0.85 10.35
CA LEU A 319 -2.86 -0.18 9.81
C LEU A 319 -2.16 -0.91 8.69
N ALA A 320 -2.32 -2.23 8.64
CA ALA A 320 -1.77 -3.10 7.60
C ALA A 320 -2.84 -4.05 7.07
N SER A 321 -2.98 -4.13 5.75
CA SER A 321 -3.78 -5.17 5.11
C SER A 321 -3.09 -6.53 5.26
N SER A 322 -3.85 -7.52 5.70
CA SER A 322 -3.51 -8.95 5.71
C SER A 322 -4.38 -9.61 4.64
N GLN A 323 -3.89 -9.56 3.40
CA GLN A 323 -4.67 -9.91 2.20
C GLN A 323 -5.17 -11.36 2.27
N GLY A 324 -4.29 -12.31 2.62
CA GLY A 324 -4.63 -13.73 2.60
C GLY A 324 -5.69 -14.20 3.59
N ASP A 325 -6.13 -13.36 4.56
CA ASP A 325 -7.27 -13.68 5.44
C ASP A 325 -8.33 -12.57 5.53
N ASN A 326 -8.25 -11.58 4.62
CA ASN A 326 -9.23 -10.49 4.48
C ASN A 326 -9.41 -9.70 5.79
N THR A 327 -8.28 -9.42 6.50
CA THR A 327 -8.27 -8.68 7.75
C THR A 327 -7.32 -7.49 7.69
N PHE A 328 -7.46 -6.60 8.66
CA PHE A 328 -6.54 -5.50 8.88
C PHE A 328 -5.96 -5.61 10.28
N ALA A 329 -4.64 -5.56 10.39
CA ALA A 329 -3.93 -5.49 11.65
C ALA A 329 -3.63 -4.04 12.00
N ALA A 330 -3.77 -3.69 13.28
CA ALA A 330 -3.46 -2.39 13.83
C ALA A 330 -2.31 -2.50 14.83
N TYR A 331 -1.34 -1.62 14.69
CA TYR A 331 -0.17 -1.53 15.56
C TYR A 331 -0.06 -0.12 16.10
N ASP A 332 0.46 0.03 17.32
CA ASP A 332 0.82 1.31 17.86
C ASP A 332 1.79 2.05 16.89
N ARG A 333 1.48 3.29 16.57
CA ARG A 333 2.33 4.15 15.75
C ARG A 333 3.59 4.58 16.46
N GLU A 334 3.59 4.64 17.80
CA GLU A 334 4.73 5.08 18.57
C GLU A 334 5.90 4.09 18.51
N ILE A 335 7.10 4.62 18.23
CA ILE A 335 8.34 3.81 18.19
C ILE A 335 8.76 3.38 19.59
N SER A 336 8.42 4.17 20.62
CA SER A 336 8.70 3.89 22.03
C SER A 336 8.09 2.56 22.47
N ASP A 337 6.90 2.25 22.00
CA ASP A 337 6.14 1.04 22.34
C ASP A 337 6.40 -0.11 21.35
N ALA A 338 7.47 0.03 20.56
CA ALA A 338 7.98 -0.96 19.62
C ALA A 338 7.01 -1.35 18.49
N ASN A 339 5.94 -0.57 18.25
CA ASN A 339 4.81 -0.87 17.38
C ASN A 339 4.09 -2.14 17.87
N GLU A 340 3.65 -2.17 19.13
CA GLU A 340 2.87 -3.28 19.66
C GLU A 340 1.56 -3.44 18.88
N TYR A 341 1.06 -4.67 18.80
CA TYR A 341 -0.22 -4.98 18.16
C TYR A 341 -1.35 -4.57 19.08
N GLU A 342 -2.21 -3.66 18.61
CA GLU A 342 -3.34 -3.12 19.38
C GLU A 342 -4.65 -3.85 19.07
N GLY A 343 -4.79 -4.42 17.88
CA GLY A 343 -6.02 -5.09 17.48
C GLY A 343 -6.09 -5.34 15.99
N GLY A 344 -7.26 -5.71 15.52
CA GLY A 344 -7.53 -5.87 14.10
C GLY A 344 -9.01 -5.82 13.82
N PHE A 345 -9.39 -5.68 12.57
CA PHE A 345 -10.79 -5.60 12.14
C PHE A 345 -10.97 -6.23 10.76
N ARG A 346 -12.24 -6.35 10.37
CA ARG A 346 -12.66 -6.76 9.01
C ARG A 346 -13.61 -5.73 8.44
N ILE A 347 -13.60 -5.58 7.13
CA ILE A 347 -14.61 -4.79 6.43
C ILE A 347 -15.61 -5.76 5.83
N THR A 348 -16.86 -5.70 6.31
CA THR A 348 -17.93 -6.62 5.94
C THR A 348 -19.07 -5.89 5.26
N ALA A 349 -19.93 -6.63 4.56
CA ALA A 349 -21.04 -6.05 3.82
C ALA A 349 -21.94 -5.17 4.70
N ALA A 350 -22.23 -3.96 4.23
CA ALA A 350 -23.22 -3.06 4.81
C ALA A 350 -24.65 -3.46 4.40
N THR A 351 -24.82 -3.92 3.16
CA THR A 351 -26.12 -4.33 2.58
C THR A 351 -25.89 -5.47 1.57
N ALA A 352 -26.94 -5.97 0.95
CA ALA A 352 -26.82 -6.95 -0.12
C ALA A 352 -26.21 -6.40 -1.44
N THR A 353 -26.02 -5.09 -1.53
CA THR A 353 -25.46 -4.40 -2.72
C THR A 353 -24.33 -3.44 -2.36
N LEU A 354 -23.82 -3.49 -1.18
CA LEU A 354 -22.62 -2.79 -0.71
C LEU A 354 -21.90 -3.79 0.18
N ASP A 355 -20.98 -4.51 -0.40
CA ASP A 355 -20.26 -5.60 0.24
C ASP A 355 -19.07 -5.13 1.07
N GLY A 356 -18.20 -6.03 1.47
CA GLY A 356 -17.01 -5.76 2.27
C GLY A 356 -15.80 -5.46 1.43
N SER A 357 -14.63 -5.84 1.94
CA SER A 357 -13.38 -5.83 1.22
C SER A 357 -12.70 -7.17 1.41
N GLU A 358 -12.33 -7.78 0.30
CA GLU A 358 -11.57 -9.02 0.22
C GLU A 358 -10.33 -8.80 -0.63
N GLU A 359 -9.26 -9.54 -0.37
CA GLU A 359 -7.98 -9.48 -1.13
C GLU A 359 -7.47 -8.03 -1.32
N CYS A 360 -7.40 -7.26 -0.23
CA CYS A 360 -7.13 -5.83 -0.28
C CYS A 360 -5.66 -5.51 -0.57
N ASP A 361 -5.38 -4.95 -1.77
CA ASP A 361 -4.05 -4.50 -2.21
C ASP A 361 -3.65 -3.18 -1.54
N GLY A 362 -4.53 -2.17 -1.55
CA GLY A 362 -4.18 -0.82 -1.12
C GLY A 362 -5.14 -0.19 -0.11
N ALA A 363 -4.60 0.60 0.82
CA ALA A 363 -5.37 1.30 1.83
C ALA A 363 -4.83 2.69 2.14
N ALA A 364 -5.72 3.66 2.35
CA ALA A 364 -5.35 5.00 2.80
C ALA A 364 -6.28 5.50 3.90
N ALA A 365 -5.73 6.00 4.99
CA ALA A 365 -6.46 6.62 6.10
C ALA A 365 -6.17 8.12 6.22
N LEU A 366 -7.18 8.88 6.55
CA LEU A 366 -7.07 10.28 6.91
C LEU A 366 -8.01 10.60 8.06
N ASN A 367 -7.51 10.80 9.26
CA ASN A 367 -8.29 11.10 10.48
C ASN A 367 -8.52 12.60 10.70
N GLU A 368 -8.79 13.32 9.63
CA GLU A 368 -9.24 14.72 9.66
C GLU A 368 -10.69 14.80 9.16
N PRO A 369 -11.53 15.69 9.74
CA PRO A 369 -12.90 15.85 9.28
C PRO A 369 -13.00 16.18 7.79
N LEU A 370 -13.82 15.42 7.06
CA LEU A 370 -14.13 15.61 5.65
C LEU A 370 -15.60 16.05 5.44
N GLY A 371 -16.14 16.81 6.37
CA GLY A 371 -17.52 17.26 6.35
C GLY A 371 -18.48 16.30 7.06
N ARG A 372 -19.77 16.43 6.77
CA ARG A 372 -20.81 15.69 7.52
C ARG A 372 -20.83 14.18 7.24
N ARG A 373 -20.30 13.77 6.09
CA ARG A 373 -20.32 12.35 5.72
C ARG A 373 -19.25 11.55 6.45
N TYR A 374 -18.08 12.15 6.63
CA TYR A 374 -16.94 11.55 7.32
C TYR A 374 -16.41 12.52 8.38
N PRO A 375 -17.15 12.72 9.47
CA PRO A 375 -16.79 13.71 10.48
C PRO A 375 -15.53 13.35 11.26
N ASN A 376 -15.20 12.07 11.34
CA ASN A 376 -14.05 11.52 12.05
C ASN A 376 -12.93 11.06 11.08
N GLY A 377 -13.02 11.48 9.80
CA GLY A 377 -12.07 11.03 8.78
C GLY A 377 -12.56 9.84 7.97
N LEU A 378 -11.70 9.34 7.11
CA LEU A 378 -12.02 8.37 6.07
C LEU A 378 -10.92 7.32 5.98
N LEU A 379 -11.31 6.04 5.91
CA LEU A 379 -10.48 4.95 5.42
C LEU A 379 -11.01 4.54 4.03
N ILE A 380 -10.12 4.50 3.04
CA ILE A 380 -10.38 3.89 1.74
C ILE A 380 -9.58 2.61 1.68
N VAL A 381 -10.21 1.53 1.22
CA VAL A 381 -9.55 0.26 0.95
C VAL A 381 -9.94 -0.22 -0.43
N GLN A 382 -9.02 -0.90 -1.08
CA GLN A 382 -9.30 -1.66 -2.29
C GLN A 382 -10.11 -2.91 -1.90
N ASP A 383 -10.97 -3.36 -2.80
CA ASP A 383 -11.69 -4.61 -2.75
C ASP A 383 -11.40 -5.41 -4.01
N GLY A 384 -10.73 -6.54 -3.83
CA GLY A 384 -10.32 -7.42 -4.91
C GLY A 384 -11.44 -8.30 -5.45
N HIS A 385 -12.60 -8.33 -4.78
CA HIS A 385 -13.71 -9.19 -5.15
C HIS A 385 -15.08 -8.52 -4.96
N ASP A 386 -15.42 -7.57 -5.83
CA ASP A 386 -16.68 -6.80 -5.77
C ASP A 386 -17.91 -7.70 -5.96
N VAL A 387 -18.84 -7.70 -5.00
CA VAL A 387 -20.08 -8.51 -4.97
C VAL A 387 -21.30 -7.64 -4.62
N PRO A 388 -22.41 -7.69 -5.37
CA PRO A 388 -22.62 -8.52 -6.56
C PRO A 388 -21.94 -7.94 -7.79
N GLY A 389 -21.02 -8.70 -8.36
CA GLY A 389 -20.37 -8.31 -9.61
C GLY A 389 -21.29 -8.45 -10.83
N ASP A 390 -20.74 -8.24 -12.02
CA ASP A 390 -21.42 -8.42 -13.30
C ASP A 390 -21.35 -9.89 -13.77
N GLY A 391 -22.10 -10.75 -13.07
CA GLY A 391 -22.13 -12.19 -13.35
C GLY A 391 -20.79 -12.88 -13.05
N ASP A 392 -20.23 -13.57 -14.04
CA ASP A 392 -18.92 -14.26 -13.93
C ASP A 392 -17.73 -13.34 -14.29
N ARG A 393 -17.96 -12.05 -14.52
CA ARG A 393 -16.91 -11.08 -14.88
C ARG A 393 -16.22 -10.60 -13.64
N PRO A 394 -14.90 -10.86 -13.45
CA PRO A 394 -14.17 -10.32 -12.32
C PRO A 394 -14.26 -8.82 -12.24
N SER A 395 -14.47 -8.31 -11.06
CA SER A 395 -14.53 -6.87 -10.79
C SER A 395 -13.98 -6.52 -9.43
N THR A 396 -13.40 -5.35 -9.34
CA THR A 396 -12.77 -4.77 -8.17
C THR A 396 -13.27 -3.35 -7.99
N ASN A 397 -13.18 -2.80 -6.78
CA ASN A 397 -13.56 -1.41 -6.54
C ASN A 397 -12.84 -0.83 -5.31
N PHE A 398 -13.30 0.33 -4.81
CA PHE A 398 -12.82 0.94 -3.57
C PHE A 398 -13.97 1.16 -2.61
N LYS A 399 -13.80 0.74 -1.35
CA LYS A 399 -14.75 0.92 -0.26
C LYS A 399 -14.40 2.15 0.57
N PHE A 400 -15.40 2.94 0.90
CA PHE A 400 -15.31 4.16 1.70
C PHE A 400 -15.85 3.90 3.10
N VAL A 401 -14.99 3.85 4.10
CA VAL A 401 -15.30 3.48 5.49
C VAL A 401 -15.12 4.70 6.40
N ASP A 402 -16.03 4.93 7.35
CA ASP A 402 -15.82 5.96 8.37
C ASP A 402 -14.68 5.54 9.30
N LEU A 403 -13.66 6.38 9.39
CA LEU A 403 -12.47 6.03 10.17
C LEU A 403 -12.75 5.97 11.66
N GLY A 404 -13.73 6.75 12.17
CA GLY A 404 -14.12 6.67 13.58
C GLY A 404 -14.67 5.29 13.96
N GLU A 405 -15.46 4.66 13.07
CA GLU A 405 -15.96 3.29 13.31
C GLU A 405 -14.82 2.25 13.34
N VAL A 406 -13.74 2.49 12.60
CA VAL A 406 -12.54 1.62 12.62
C VAL A 406 -11.79 1.76 13.95
N VAL A 407 -11.53 3.00 14.38
CA VAL A 407 -10.84 3.25 15.65
C VAL A 407 -11.65 2.69 16.82
N ASP A 408 -12.95 3.00 16.89
CA ASP A 408 -13.84 2.47 17.94
C ASP A 408 -13.81 0.92 17.98
N ALA A 409 -13.75 0.28 16.81
CA ALA A 409 -13.72 -1.19 16.72
C ALA A 409 -12.38 -1.81 17.18
N ILE A 410 -11.29 -1.07 17.14
CA ILE A 410 -9.98 -1.53 17.62
C ILE A 410 -9.88 -1.36 19.14
N ASP A 411 -10.48 -0.28 19.68
CA ASP A 411 -10.46 0.07 21.10
C ASP A 411 -11.42 -0.80 21.97
N ASP A 412 -12.44 -1.44 21.39
CA ASP A 412 -13.42 -2.30 22.06
C ASP A 412 -12.89 -3.75 22.27
#